data_7e261f072a1997b78e6132c2b9e2d276
#
_entry.id   7e261f072a1997b78e6132c2b9e2d276
#
_cell.length_a   1.000
_cell.length_b   1.000
_cell.length_c   1.000
_cell.angle_alpha   90.00
_cell.angle_beta   90.00
_cell.angle_gamma   90.00
#
_symmetry.space_group_name_H-M   'P 1'
#
loop_
_entity.id
_entity.type
_entity.pdbx_description
1 polymer ?
#
loop_
_entity_poly.entity_id
_entity_poly.type
_entity_poly.pdbx_seq_one_letter_code
_entity_poly.pdbx_strand_id
1 'polypeptide(L)'
;MFRVGQGYDVHAFAEGRPLILGGVEIPHDRGLLGHSDADVLLHTITDAALGAIGEGDIGRHFPDTDPEWKDADSAKLLAYIWEIVEDKGYVLGNVDATIIAQRPKMAPYIEPMKNRIAELLNADPSQVNVKATTTEKLGFTGREEGIAALATILLIKK
;
A
#
# COMPACT_ATOMS: atom_id res chain seq x y z
N MET A 1 -17.90 -13.22 -11.78
CA MET A 1 -18.23 -12.28 -10.69
C MET A 1 -17.03 -11.39 -10.40
N PHE A 2 -17.27 -10.12 -10.21
CA PHE A 2 -16.26 -9.13 -9.89
C PHE A 2 -16.47 -8.57 -8.50
N ARG A 3 -15.38 -8.20 -7.84
CA ARG A 3 -15.38 -7.48 -6.57
C ARG A 3 -14.49 -6.26 -6.69
N VAL A 4 -14.97 -5.13 -6.19
CA VAL A 4 -14.21 -3.88 -6.17
C VAL A 4 -13.93 -3.51 -4.72
N GLY A 5 -12.71 -3.08 -4.45
CA GLY A 5 -12.33 -2.54 -3.15
C GLY A 5 -11.54 -1.26 -3.31
N GLN A 6 -11.60 -0.42 -2.31
CA GLN A 6 -10.79 0.80 -2.28
C GLN A 6 -10.09 0.92 -0.93
N GLY A 7 -8.93 1.56 -0.95
CA GLY A 7 -8.18 1.84 0.24
C GLY A 7 -7.71 3.28 0.25
N TYR A 8 -7.56 3.81 1.45
CA TYR A 8 -6.95 5.12 1.70
C TYR A 8 -6.18 5.02 2.99
N ASP A 9 -4.93 5.48 2.99
CA ASP A 9 -4.12 5.48 4.19
C ASP A 9 -3.18 6.69 4.20
N VAL A 10 -2.79 7.11 5.39
CA VAL A 10 -1.92 8.26 5.60
C VAL A 10 -0.95 7.93 6.73
N HIS A 11 0.33 8.23 6.53
CA HIS A 11 1.32 8.17 7.60
C HIS A 11 2.11 9.46 7.65
N ALA A 12 2.39 9.94 8.86
CA ALA A 12 3.22 11.10 9.08
C ALA A 12 4.70 10.77 8.83
N PHE A 13 5.48 11.75 8.39
CA PHE A 13 6.93 11.61 8.35
C PHE A 13 7.51 11.54 9.76
N ALA A 14 8.60 10.79 9.90
CA ALA A 14 9.34 10.67 11.14
C ALA A 14 10.84 10.53 10.85
N GLU A 15 11.65 11.10 11.69
CA GLU A 15 13.11 10.95 11.58
C GLU A 15 13.54 9.57 12.08
N GLY A 16 14.73 9.13 11.63
CA GLY A 16 15.34 7.88 12.10
C GLY A 16 14.72 6.61 11.55
N ARG A 17 13.90 6.72 10.53
CA ARG A 17 13.26 5.57 9.87
C ARG A 17 13.53 5.60 8.38
N PRO A 18 13.71 4.42 7.75
CA PRO A 18 13.79 4.37 6.29
C PRO A 18 12.41 4.65 5.69
N LEU A 19 12.39 5.26 4.50
CA LEU A 19 11.17 5.45 3.74
C LEU A 19 10.96 4.22 2.86
N ILE A 20 9.87 3.49 3.13
CA ILE A 20 9.52 2.27 2.38
C ILE A 20 8.14 2.48 1.77
N LEU A 21 8.05 2.37 0.46
CA LEU A 21 6.80 2.50 -0.30
C LEU A 21 6.73 1.42 -1.37
N GLY A 22 5.60 0.72 -1.43
CA GLY A 22 5.43 -0.35 -2.40
C GLY A 22 6.46 -1.46 -2.27
N GLY A 23 6.95 -1.69 -1.06
CA GLY A 23 7.98 -2.68 -0.77
C GLY A 23 9.37 -2.26 -1.22
N VAL A 24 9.58 -0.98 -1.55
CA VAL A 24 10.86 -0.45 -2.05
C VAL A 24 11.37 0.61 -1.09
N GLU A 25 12.63 0.51 -0.69
CA GLU A 25 13.26 1.54 0.11
C GLU A 25 13.67 2.70 -0.79
N ILE A 26 13.22 3.91 -0.43
CA ILE A 26 13.45 5.13 -1.20
C ILE A 26 14.38 6.03 -0.41
N PRO A 27 15.52 6.48 -0.99
CA PRO A 27 16.39 7.44 -0.33
C PRO A 27 15.66 8.75 -0.01
N HIS A 28 15.61 9.10 1.27
CA HIS A 28 14.99 10.33 1.75
C HIS A 28 15.49 10.61 3.16
N ASP A 29 15.40 11.84 3.61
CA ASP A 29 15.88 12.25 4.94
C ASP A 29 14.98 11.77 6.07
N ARG A 30 13.72 11.39 5.77
CA ARG A 30 12.76 10.86 6.75
C ARG A 30 12.04 9.65 6.18
N GLY A 31 11.57 8.78 7.06
CA GLY A 31 10.65 7.71 6.72
C GLY A 31 9.24 8.03 7.23
N LEU A 32 8.38 7.03 7.24
CA LEU A 32 7.00 7.16 7.72
C LEU A 32 6.86 6.52 9.09
N LEU A 33 6.02 7.13 9.93
CA LEU A 33 5.76 6.67 11.29
C LEU A 33 4.59 5.69 11.30
N GLY A 34 4.80 4.55 11.96
CA GLY A 34 3.74 3.56 12.15
C GLY A 34 4.23 2.38 12.97
N HIS A 35 3.31 1.49 13.34
CA HIS A 35 3.60 0.30 14.13
C HIS A 35 4.44 -0.70 13.34
N SER A 36 4.16 -0.84 12.04
CA SER A 36 4.94 -1.66 11.10
C SER A 36 6.06 -0.82 10.45
N ASP A 37 6.49 -1.20 9.24
CA ASP A 37 7.41 -0.37 8.44
C ASP A 37 6.73 0.87 7.88
N ALA A 38 5.43 1.02 8.11
CA ALA A 38 4.60 2.16 7.68
C ALA A 38 4.55 2.36 6.16
N ASP A 39 4.64 1.27 5.39
CA ASP A 39 4.48 1.32 3.95
C ASP A 39 3.04 1.68 3.59
N VAL A 40 2.79 2.97 3.40
CA VAL A 40 1.44 3.50 3.19
C VAL A 40 0.81 2.95 1.91
N LEU A 41 1.61 2.67 0.88
CA LEU A 41 1.09 2.13 -0.38
C LEU A 41 0.64 0.68 -0.22
N LEU A 42 1.45 -0.17 0.39
CA LEU A 42 1.06 -1.57 0.63
C LEU A 42 -0.10 -1.68 1.60
N HIS A 43 -0.17 -0.82 2.63
CA HIS A 43 -1.31 -0.77 3.54
C HIS A 43 -2.60 -0.42 2.79
N THR A 44 -2.52 0.56 1.89
CA THR A 44 -3.67 0.99 1.08
C THR A 44 -4.17 -0.14 0.17
N ILE A 45 -3.27 -0.86 -0.47
CA ILE A 45 -3.62 -2.00 -1.32
C ILE A 45 -4.20 -3.15 -0.48
N THR A 46 -3.64 -3.39 0.70
CA THR A 46 -4.14 -4.41 1.62
C THR A 46 -5.58 -4.10 2.03
N ASP A 47 -5.86 -2.84 2.41
CA ASP A 47 -7.21 -2.42 2.74
C ASP A 47 -8.18 -2.56 1.56
N ALA A 48 -7.73 -2.22 0.36
CA ALA A 48 -8.56 -2.37 -0.83
C ALA A 48 -8.91 -3.84 -1.07
N ALA A 49 -7.95 -4.75 -0.91
CA ALA A 49 -8.18 -6.18 -1.06
C ALA A 49 -9.16 -6.71 -0.01
N LEU A 50 -8.98 -6.31 1.25
CA LEU A 50 -9.88 -6.69 2.34
C LEU A 50 -11.29 -6.17 2.10
N GLY A 51 -11.42 -4.93 1.66
CA GLY A 51 -12.71 -4.35 1.33
C GLY A 51 -13.41 -5.10 0.21
N ALA A 52 -12.69 -5.50 -0.82
CA ALA A 52 -13.25 -6.23 -1.95
C ALA A 52 -13.83 -7.58 -1.53
N ILE A 53 -13.20 -8.29 -0.59
CA ILE A 53 -13.69 -9.58 -0.11
C ILE A 53 -14.58 -9.47 1.12
N GLY A 54 -14.85 -8.24 1.60
CA GLY A 54 -15.75 -8.02 2.73
C GLY A 54 -15.19 -8.46 4.08
N GLU A 55 -13.86 -8.41 4.26
CA GLU A 55 -13.18 -8.88 5.47
C GLU A 55 -12.66 -7.73 6.35
N GLY A 56 -13.31 -6.58 6.31
CA GLY A 56 -12.97 -5.45 7.17
C GLY A 56 -11.78 -4.65 6.66
N ASP A 57 -10.85 -4.38 7.54
CA ASP A 57 -9.68 -3.56 7.26
C ASP A 57 -8.40 -4.16 7.87
N ILE A 58 -7.27 -3.51 7.59
CA ILE A 58 -5.96 -3.98 8.05
C ILE A 58 -5.86 -3.99 9.58
N GLY A 59 -6.46 -3.01 10.26
CA GLY A 59 -6.42 -2.91 11.72
C GLY A 59 -7.14 -4.06 12.41
N ARG A 60 -8.15 -4.62 11.77
CA ARG A 60 -8.88 -5.79 12.28
C ARG A 60 -8.02 -7.04 12.27
N HIS A 61 -7.18 -7.21 11.24
CA HIS A 61 -6.32 -8.39 11.08
C HIS A 61 -4.98 -8.23 11.79
N PHE A 62 -4.44 -7.02 11.83
CA PHE A 62 -3.13 -6.71 12.40
C PHE A 62 -3.23 -5.50 13.33
N PRO A 63 -3.84 -5.66 14.53
CA PRO A 63 -3.99 -4.55 15.45
C PRO A 63 -2.62 -3.95 15.83
N ASP A 64 -2.52 -2.62 15.87
CA ASP A 64 -1.30 -1.92 16.25
C ASP A 64 -0.96 -2.08 17.74
N THR A 65 -1.90 -2.61 18.51
CA THR A 65 -1.69 -2.95 19.92
C THR A 65 -1.03 -4.33 20.10
N ASP A 66 -0.95 -5.15 19.05
CA ASP A 66 -0.35 -6.49 19.12
C ASP A 66 1.15 -6.41 18.89
N PRO A 67 1.99 -6.78 19.89
CA PRO A 67 3.45 -6.73 19.72
C PRO A 67 3.98 -7.62 18.59
N GLU A 68 3.22 -8.64 18.19
CA GLU A 68 3.61 -9.55 17.10
C GLU A 68 3.83 -8.81 15.79
N TRP A 69 3.07 -7.74 15.57
CA TRP A 69 3.11 -6.97 14.31
C TRP A 69 3.98 -5.72 14.38
N LYS A 70 4.63 -5.48 15.51
CA LYS A 70 5.53 -4.34 15.66
C LYS A 70 6.72 -4.50 14.72
N ASP A 71 7.03 -3.44 13.97
CA ASP A 71 8.11 -3.41 12.98
C ASP A 71 7.93 -4.46 11.86
N ALA A 72 6.70 -4.94 11.67
CA ALA A 72 6.41 -5.94 10.64
C ALA A 72 6.66 -5.40 9.24
N ASP A 73 7.11 -6.29 8.37
CA ASP A 73 7.25 -6.02 6.94
C ASP A 73 5.86 -6.03 6.30
N SER A 74 5.41 -4.88 5.80
CA SER A 74 4.08 -4.74 5.19
C SER A 74 3.91 -5.64 3.96
N ALA A 75 4.99 -6.01 3.27
CA ALA A 75 4.93 -6.97 2.18
C ALA A 75 4.46 -8.34 2.68
N LYS A 76 4.92 -8.76 3.86
CA LYS A 76 4.48 -10.02 4.47
C LYS A 76 3.02 -9.94 4.91
N LEU A 77 2.59 -8.81 5.43
CA LEU A 77 1.19 -8.60 5.81
C LEU A 77 0.29 -8.70 4.57
N LEU A 78 0.66 -8.05 3.48
CA LEU A 78 -0.11 -8.15 2.24
C LEU A 78 -0.12 -9.58 1.69
N ALA A 79 1.02 -10.27 1.71
CA ALA A 79 1.09 -11.66 1.25
C ALA A 79 0.15 -12.57 2.06
N TYR A 80 0.07 -12.36 3.38
CA TYR A 80 -0.85 -13.11 4.24
C TYR A 80 -2.31 -12.85 3.85
N ILE A 81 -2.68 -11.60 3.66
CA ILE A 81 -4.05 -11.23 3.24
C ILE A 81 -4.34 -11.78 1.85
N TRP A 82 -3.36 -11.78 0.96
CA TRP A 82 -3.57 -12.28 -0.40
C TRP A 82 -3.86 -13.78 -0.42
N GLU A 83 -3.28 -14.55 0.49
CA GLU A 83 -3.66 -15.97 0.66
C GLU A 83 -5.16 -16.11 0.97
N ILE A 84 -5.71 -15.24 1.81
CA ILE A 84 -7.14 -15.24 2.13
C ILE A 84 -7.96 -14.93 0.87
N VAL A 85 -7.53 -13.95 0.08
CA VAL A 85 -8.18 -13.60 -1.20
C VAL A 85 -8.24 -14.82 -2.12
N GLU A 86 -7.11 -15.49 -2.28
CA GLU A 86 -7.01 -16.68 -3.14
C GLU A 86 -7.81 -17.86 -2.60
N ASP A 87 -7.81 -18.07 -1.29
CA ASP A 87 -8.60 -19.12 -0.66
C ASP A 87 -10.10 -18.92 -0.87
N LYS A 88 -10.54 -17.68 -1.00
CA LYS A 88 -11.93 -17.36 -1.34
C LYS A 88 -12.24 -17.51 -2.83
N GLY A 89 -11.24 -17.87 -3.63
CA GLY A 89 -11.39 -18.16 -5.05
C GLY A 89 -11.25 -16.94 -5.97
N TYR A 90 -10.60 -15.87 -5.49
CA TYR A 90 -10.40 -14.66 -6.29
C TYR A 90 -8.97 -14.55 -6.77
N VAL A 91 -8.81 -13.89 -7.90
CA VAL A 91 -7.52 -13.48 -8.45
C VAL A 91 -7.59 -12.00 -8.79
N LEU A 92 -6.43 -11.38 -8.98
CA LEU A 92 -6.38 -9.96 -9.36
C LEU A 92 -6.91 -9.76 -10.79
N GLY A 93 -7.85 -8.83 -10.94
CA GLY A 93 -8.17 -8.26 -12.24
C GLY A 93 -7.16 -7.15 -12.55
N ASN A 94 -7.20 -6.08 -11.76
CA ASN A 94 -6.18 -5.02 -11.79
C ASN A 94 -6.21 -4.22 -10.50
N VAL A 95 -5.14 -3.50 -10.26
CA VAL A 95 -5.06 -2.50 -9.18
C VAL A 95 -4.50 -1.20 -9.74
N ASP A 96 -5.13 -0.10 -9.37
CA ASP A 96 -4.69 1.25 -9.67
C ASP A 96 -4.45 1.98 -8.36
N ALA A 97 -3.24 2.49 -8.18
CA ALA A 97 -2.84 3.14 -6.93
C ALA A 97 -2.22 4.49 -7.21
N THR A 98 -2.46 5.43 -6.30
CA THR A 98 -1.91 6.79 -6.38
C THR A 98 -1.20 7.12 -5.08
N ILE A 99 0.07 7.54 -5.18
CA ILE A 99 0.83 8.07 -4.07
C ILE A 99 0.68 9.59 -4.08
N ILE A 100 0.31 10.17 -2.96
CA ILE A 100 0.14 11.61 -2.82
C ILE A 100 1.25 12.11 -1.90
N ALA A 101 2.26 12.76 -2.49
CA ALA A 101 3.45 13.21 -1.77
C ALA A 101 4.05 14.42 -2.46
N GLN A 102 4.44 15.42 -1.67
CA GLN A 102 5.15 16.58 -2.22
C GLN A 102 6.58 16.20 -2.58
N ARG A 103 7.24 15.45 -1.72
CA ARG A 103 8.61 14.90 -1.88
C ARG A 103 8.71 13.57 -1.15
N PRO A 104 9.63 12.67 -1.53
CA PRO A 104 10.52 12.75 -2.67
C PRO A 104 9.80 12.51 -3.99
N LYS A 105 10.49 12.74 -5.13
CA LYS A 105 9.97 12.38 -6.46
C LYS A 105 9.89 10.86 -6.57
N MET A 106 8.75 10.37 -7.01
CA MET A 106 8.47 8.93 -7.07
C MET A 106 8.85 8.29 -8.41
N ALA A 107 9.01 9.08 -9.47
CA ALA A 107 9.21 8.57 -10.83
C ALA A 107 10.29 7.48 -10.93
N PRO A 108 11.47 7.60 -10.32
CA PRO A 108 12.50 6.55 -10.44
C PRO A 108 12.12 5.23 -9.77
N TYR A 109 11.12 5.24 -8.90
CA TYR A 109 10.76 4.08 -8.06
C TYR A 109 9.46 3.43 -8.49
N ILE A 110 8.75 3.99 -9.46
CA ILE A 110 7.43 3.48 -9.90
C ILE A 110 7.54 2.06 -10.44
N GLU A 111 8.48 1.80 -11.34
CA GLU A 111 8.63 0.45 -11.91
C GLU A 111 9.03 -0.60 -10.86
N PRO A 112 10.01 -0.36 -9.98
CA PRO A 112 10.28 -1.30 -8.90
C PRO A 112 9.09 -1.56 -7.98
N MET A 113 8.32 -0.53 -7.64
CA MET A 113 7.11 -0.69 -6.82
C MET A 113 6.07 -1.54 -7.54
N LYS A 114 5.81 -1.24 -8.80
CA LYS A 114 4.87 -1.98 -9.64
C LYS A 114 5.22 -3.46 -9.72
N ASN A 115 6.50 -3.77 -9.97
CA ASN A 115 6.96 -5.15 -10.06
C ASN A 115 6.83 -5.88 -8.72
N ARG A 116 7.15 -5.21 -7.62
CA ARG A 116 7.02 -5.81 -6.29
C ARG A 116 5.57 -6.09 -5.94
N ILE A 117 4.67 -5.16 -6.23
CA ILE A 117 3.24 -5.34 -5.97
C ILE A 117 2.70 -6.51 -6.81
N ALA A 118 3.04 -6.57 -8.09
CA ALA A 118 2.62 -7.67 -8.96
C ALA A 118 3.06 -9.02 -8.40
N GLU A 119 4.30 -9.12 -7.95
CA GLU A 119 4.83 -10.32 -7.32
C GLU A 119 4.02 -10.71 -6.07
N LEU A 120 3.71 -9.75 -5.20
CA LEU A 120 2.95 -10.00 -3.98
C LEU A 120 1.51 -10.45 -4.25
N LEU A 121 0.93 -9.99 -5.36
CA LEU A 121 -0.45 -10.32 -5.74
C LEU A 121 -0.53 -11.47 -6.75
N ASN A 122 0.57 -12.18 -6.99
CA ASN A 122 0.66 -13.29 -7.95
C ASN A 122 0.07 -12.90 -9.31
N ALA A 123 0.45 -11.72 -9.80
CA ALA A 123 -0.13 -11.13 -10.99
C ALA A 123 0.97 -10.69 -11.97
N ASP A 124 0.57 -10.42 -13.19
CA ASP A 124 1.44 -9.83 -14.20
C ASP A 124 1.59 -8.33 -13.92
N PRO A 125 2.78 -7.73 -14.12
CA PRO A 125 2.95 -6.29 -13.92
C PRO A 125 1.98 -5.42 -14.71
N SER A 126 1.46 -5.89 -15.85
CA SER A 126 0.45 -5.16 -16.63
C SER A 126 -0.88 -4.98 -15.88
N GLN A 127 -1.11 -5.75 -14.81
CA GLN A 127 -2.32 -5.65 -13.99
C GLN A 127 -2.17 -4.64 -12.86
N VAL A 128 -0.99 -4.04 -12.72
CA VAL A 128 -0.69 -3.09 -11.63
C VAL A 128 -0.32 -1.75 -12.23
N ASN A 129 -0.97 -0.69 -11.77
CA ASN A 129 -0.59 0.68 -12.09
C ASN A 129 -0.28 1.44 -10.82
N VAL A 130 0.84 2.15 -10.79
CA VAL A 130 1.23 3.05 -9.71
C VAL A 130 1.54 4.40 -10.32
N LYS A 131 0.91 5.42 -9.79
CA LYS A 131 1.16 6.81 -10.21
C LYS A 131 1.33 7.67 -8.97
N ALA A 132 1.91 8.83 -9.13
CA ALA A 132 2.15 9.76 -8.03
C ALA A 132 1.71 11.16 -8.43
N THR A 133 1.29 11.92 -7.42
CA THR A 133 0.92 13.31 -7.60
C THR A 133 1.35 14.11 -6.37
N THR A 134 1.57 15.41 -6.57
CA THR A 134 1.65 16.36 -5.46
C THR A 134 0.27 16.95 -5.21
N THR A 135 0.14 17.74 -4.14
CA THR A 135 -1.04 18.57 -3.91
C THR A 135 -0.74 20.05 -4.12
N GLU A 136 0.26 20.35 -4.93
CA GLU A 136 0.65 21.73 -5.28
C GLU A 136 0.93 22.57 -4.02
N LYS A 137 1.63 21.97 -3.05
CA LYS A 137 1.97 22.56 -1.75
C LYS A 137 0.78 22.86 -0.84
N LEU A 138 -0.39 22.31 -1.17
CA LEU A 138 -1.60 22.46 -0.36
C LEU A 138 -1.77 21.28 0.60
N GLY A 139 -2.28 21.58 1.78
CA GLY A 139 -2.65 20.58 2.78
C GLY A 139 -1.45 19.91 3.44
N PHE A 140 -1.72 18.85 4.20
CA PHE A 140 -0.68 18.17 4.98
C PHE A 140 0.36 17.48 4.09
N THR A 141 -0.05 16.93 2.94
CA THR A 141 0.91 16.34 2.01
C THR A 141 1.77 17.43 1.36
N GLY A 142 1.14 18.55 0.99
CA GLY A 142 1.84 19.68 0.40
C GLY A 142 2.83 20.36 1.34
N ARG A 143 2.56 20.32 2.65
CA ARG A 143 3.46 20.83 3.68
C ARG A 143 4.50 19.78 4.12
N GLU A 144 4.52 18.63 3.48
CA GLU A 144 5.47 17.56 3.79
C GLU A 144 5.34 17.05 5.23
N GLU A 145 4.13 16.98 5.74
CA GLU A 145 3.84 16.40 7.05
C GLU A 145 3.67 14.89 6.97
N GLY A 146 3.32 14.37 5.81
CA GLY A 146 3.13 12.95 5.59
C GLY A 146 2.89 12.62 4.13
N ILE A 147 2.63 11.33 3.90
CA ILE A 147 2.29 10.79 2.59
C ILE A 147 0.95 10.09 2.71
N ALA A 148 0.09 10.30 1.71
CA ALA A 148 -1.17 9.59 1.57
C ALA A 148 -1.11 8.67 0.35
N ALA A 149 -1.95 7.65 0.33
CA ALA A 149 -2.12 6.79 -0.82
C ALA A 149 -3.58 6.38 -0.97
N LEU A 150 -3.98 6.19 -2.22
CA LEU A 150 -5.29 5.69 -2.61
C LEU A 150 -5.08 4.46 -3.49
N ALA A 151 -5.96 3.49 -3.40
CA ALA A 151 -5.94 2.34 -4.31
C ALA A 151 -7.36 1.87 -4.59
N THR A 152 -7.58 1.42 -5.80
CA THR A 152 -8.79 0.73 -6.21
C THR A 152 -8.36 -0.61 -6.80
N ILE A 153 -9.01 -1.68 -6.36
CA ILE A 153 -8.69 -3.04 -6.81
C ILE A 153 -9.93 -3.68 -7.40
N LEU A 154 -9.73 -4.43 -8.49
CA LEU A 154 -10.74 -5.30 -9.06
C LEU A 154 -10.29 -6.73 -8.90
N LEU A 155 -11.12 -7.54 -8.26
CA LEU A 155 -10.91 -8.97 -8.11
C LEU A 155 -11.88 -9.72 -9.02
N ILE A 156 -11.43 -10.84 -9.55
CA ILE A 156 -12.22 -11.69 -10.43
C ILE A 156 -12.35 -13.06 -9.78
N LYS A 157 -13.57 -13.58 -9.71
CA LYS A 157 -13.81 -14.93 -9.19
C LYS A 157 -13.28 -15.94 -10.21
N LYS A 158 -12.47 -16.83 -9.75
CA LYS A 158 -11.91 -17.91 -10.54
C LYS A 158 -12.95 -18.96 -10.88
#